data_cf85a31a0b5b178afc90a5826e730810
#
_entry.id   cf85a31a0b5b178afc90a5826e730810
#
_cell.length_a   1.000
_cell.length_b   1.000
_cell.length_c   1.000
_cell.angle_alpha   90.00
_cell.angle_beta   90.00
_cell.angle_gamma   90.00
#
_symmetry.space_group_name_H-M   'P 1'
#
loop_
_entity.id
_entity.type
_entity.pdbx_description
1 polymer ?
#
loop_
_entity_poly.entity_id
_entity_poly.type
_entity_poly.pdbx_seq_one_letter_code
_entity_poly.pdbx_strand_id
1 'polypeptide(L)'
;MKNPVSSANAANRAPSRRRQTPAKADDYAPASETRALLAGSLTVRQQRLAAADMLSTDEAAQLVGTTRVTINAWIAKGRAIGLRQVKRGYRMPRWQFEPMLWEALPQIVAALGVSEGWALLSFLESPQGALGGLTPRQAIEQGRAAQVTAIAEQEGH
;
A
#
# COMPACT_ATOMS: atom_id res chain seq x y z
N MET A 1 -51.25 -33.42 -16.05
CA MET A 1 -50.48 -33.21 -15.84
C MET A 1 -49.66 -32.89 -15.72
N LYS A 2 -49.74 -32.81 -15.61
CA LYS A 2 -48.73 -32.46 -15.48
C LYS A 2 -47.94 -31.81 -15.24
N ASN A 3 -48.04 -31.67 -15.06
CA ASN A 3 -47.11 -31.03 -14.79
C ASN A 3 -46.33 -30.66 -14.53
N PRO A 4 -46.45 -30.67 -14.38
CA PRO A 4 -45.55 -30.20 -14.02
C PRO A 4 -44.74 -29.90 -13.97
N VAL A 5 -44.81 -30.07 -14.19
CA VAL A 5 -43.81 -29.76 -14.05
C VAL A 5 -43.08 -29.27 -13.91
N SER A 6 -43.33 -29.25 -14.02
CA SER A 6 -42.51 -28.74 -13.87
C SER A 6 -41.77 -28.29 -13.52
N SER A 7 -42.08 -28.47 -13.52
CA SER A 7 -41.21 -27.96 -13.12
C SER A 7 -40.38 -27.68 -12.81
N ALA A 8 -40.46 -27.87 -12.93
CA ALA A 8 -39.51 -27.61 -12.64
C ALA A 8 -38.78 -27.15 -12.67
N ASN A 9 -38.87 -27.06 -12.87
CA ASN A 9 -37.99 -26.59 -12.82
C ASN A 9 -37.32 -26.00 -12.55
N ALA A 10 -37.57 -25.97 -12.65
CA ALA A 10 -36.78 -25.42 -12.37
C ALA A 10 -36.07 -25.12 -11.88
N ALA A 11 -36.25 -25.25 -11.86
CA ALA A 11 -35.35 -24.94 -11.36
C ALA A 11 -34.59 -24.77 -11.12
N ASN A 12 -34.45 -24.79 -11.42
CA ASN A 12 -33.43 -24.49 -11.22
C ASN A 12 -32.74 -24.01 -11.23
N ARG A 13 -33.08 -23.86 -11.47
CA ARG A 13 -32.12 -23.37 -11.51
C ARG A 13 -31.52 -22.66 -11.22
N ALA A 14 -31.71 -22.63 -11.05
CA ALA A 14 -30.73 -21.88 -10.76
C ALA A 14 -30.09 -21.54 -10.35
N PRO A 15 -30.20 -21.69 -10.41
CA PRO A 15 -29.17 -21.12 -10.05
C PRO A 15 -28.60 -20.82 -9.92
N SER A 16 -28.67 -21.05 -10.23
CA SER A 16 -27.63 -20.59 -10.17
C SER A 16 -27.11 -20.15 -10.16
N ARG A 17 -27.41 -20.21 -10.33
CA ARG A 17 -26.55 -19.62 -10.30
C ARG A 17 -25.81 -19.29 -9.85
N ARG A 18 -25.89 -19.61 -9.85
CA ARG A 18 -24.88 -19.26 -9.43
C ARG A 18 -24.13 -19.55 -9.13
N ARG A 19 -24.09 -20.09 -9.26
CA ARG A 19 -23.12 -20.38 -9.04
C ARG A 19 -22.28 -20.41 -8.90
N GLN A 20 -22.25 -20.72 -8.90
CA GLN A 20 -21.21 -20.74 -8.76
C GLN A 20 -20.38 -20.65 -8.54
N THR A 21 -20.17 -20.68 -8.45
CA THR A 21 -19.20 -20.68 -8.20
C THR A 21 -18.52 -20.79 -7.84
N PRO A 22 -18.23 -20.84 -7.96
CA PRO A 22 -17.49 -21.31 -6.95
C PRO A 22 -16.19 -20.94 -6.55
N ALA A 23 -15.11 -21.61 -6.58
CA ALA A 23 -13.81 -21.21 -6.07
C ALA A 23 -13.42 -19.81 -6.46
N LYS A 24 -13.89 -19.39 -7.56
CA LYS A 24 -13.70 -18.03 -8.03
C LYS A 24 -14.32 -16.99 -7.11
N ALA A 25 -15.37 -17.38 -6.44
CA ALA A 25 -16.02 -16.47 -5.52
C ALA A 25 -15.09 -16.09 -4.37
N ASP A 26 -14.10 -16.92 -4.07
CA ASP A 26 -13.14 -16.63 -3.01
C ASP A 26 -12.16 -15.54 -3.40
N ASP A 27 -12.00 -15.32 -4.69
CA ASP A 27 -10.99 -14.36 -5.16
C ASP A 27 -11.49 -12.94 -5.20
N TYR A 28 -12.78 -12.73 -5.07
CA TYR A 28 -13.32 -11.38 -5.01
C TYR A 28 -14.58 -11.34 -4.18
N ALA A 29 -14.79 -10.21 -3.54
CA ALA A 29 -15.95 -10.00 -2.69
C ALA A 29 -17.14 -9.50 -3.51
N PRO A 30 -18.37 -9.68 -3.00
CA PRO A 30 -19.52 -9.01 -3.58
C PRO A 30 -19.31 -7.50 -3.67
N ALA A 31 -20.03 -6.85 -4.57
CA ALA A 31 -19.87 -5.41 -4.80
C ALA A 31 -20.02 -4.58 -3.52
N SER A 32 -20.96 -4.99 -2.63
CA SER A 32 -21.15 -4.25 -1.38
C SER A 32 -19.95 -4.35 -0.45
N GLU A 33 -19.36 -5.56 -0.35
CA GLU A 33 -18.17 -5.75 0.48
C GLU A 33 -16.96 -5.02 -0.13
N THR A 34 -16.84 -5.06 -1.44
CA THR A 34 -15.76 -4.35 -2.12
C THR A 34 -15.84 -2.85 -1.86
N ARG A 35 -17.04 -2.28 -1.94
CA ARG A 35 -17.21 -0.85 -1.63
C ARG A 35 -16.87 -0.54 -0.18
N ALA A 36 -17.24 -1.42 0.75
CA ALA A 36 -16.93 -1.22 2.16
C ALA A 36 -15.42 -1.27 2.41
N LEU A 37 -14.73 -2.21 1.77
CA LEU A 37 -13.28 -2.31 1.88
C LEU A 37 -12.59 -1.08 1.30
N LEU A 38 -13.06 -0.60 0.14
CA LEU A 38 -12.49 0.60 -0.47
C LEU A 38 -12.71 1.83 0.40
N ALA A 39 -13.91 1.97 0.97
CA ALA A 39 -14.20 3.08 1.88
C ALA A 39 -13.30 3.04 3.12
N GLY A 40 -13.10 1.84 3.69
CA GLY A 40 -12.20 1.67 4.81
C GLY A 40 -10.76 2.02 4.46
N SER A 41 -10.31 1.62 3.27
CA SER A 41 -8.97 1.95 2.79
C SER A 41 -8.80 3.46 2.63
N LEU A 42 -9.80 4.14 2.06
CA LEU A 42 -9.75 5.59 1.92
C LEU A 42 -9.69 6.28 3.28
N THR A 43 -10.48 5.84 4.25
CA THR A 43 -10.46 6.39 5.60
C THR A 43 -9.09 6.21 6.25
N VAL A 44 -8.53 4.99 6.14
CA VAL A 44 -7.20 4.69 6.69
C VAL A 44 -6.15 5.59 6.04
N ARG A 45 -6.21 5.77 4.72
CA ARG A 45 -5.27 6.64 4.02
C ARG A 45 -5.41 8.09 4.46
N GLN A 46 -6.64 8.57 4.61
CA GLN A 46 -6.88 9.93 5.09
C GLN A 46 -6.31 10.13 6.48
N GLN A 47 -6.51 9.17 7.37
CA GLN A 47 -5.96 9.22 8.71
C GLN A 47 -4.43 9.24 8.69
N ARG A 48 -3.83 8.42 7.81
CA ARG A 48 -2.37 8.40 7.70
C ARG A 48 -1.82 9.72 7.18
N LEU A 49 -2.50 10.32 6.21
CA LEU A 49 -2.09 11.62 5.66
C LEU A 49 -2.19 12.74 6.69
N ALA A 50 -3.13 12.63 7.63
CA ALA A 50 -3.36 13.65 8.66
C ALA A 50 -2.48 13.45 9.90
N ALA A 51 -1.68 12.40 9.95
CA ALA A 51 -0.86 12.10 11.11
C ALA A 51 0.23 13.16 11.32
N ALA A 52 0.64 13.31 12.57
CA ALA A 52 1.54 14.39 12.99
C ALA A 52 2.93 14.28 12.36
N ASP A 53 3.33 13.09 11.89
CA ASP A 53 4.64 12.88 11.28
C ASP A 53 4.66 13.19 9.78
N MET A 54 3.55 13.65 9.22
CA MET A 54 3.49 13.99 7.79
C MET A 54 3.88 15.44 7.55
N LEU A 55 4.71 15.62 6.53
CA LEU A 55 5.19 16.95 6.12
C LEU A 55 4.63 17.29 4.74
N SER A 56 4.44 18.58 4.49
CA SER A 56 4.24 19.09 3.13
C SER A 56 5.60 19.10 2.41
N THR A 57 5.57 19.30 1.08
CA THR A 57 6.81 19.43 0.33
C THR A 57 7.64 20.64 0.78
N ASP A 58 6.97 21.73 1.16
CA ASP A 58 7.66 22.90 1.69
C ASP A 58 8.31 22.62 3.04
N GLU A 59 7.58 21.95 3.92
CA GLU A 59 8.14 21.56 5.22
C GLU A 59 9.32 20.61 5.07
N ALA A 60 9.22 19.65 4.16
CA ALA A 60 10.31 18.73 3.88
C ALA A 60 11.54 19.47 3.33
N ALA A 61 11.32 20.42 2.42
CA ALA A 61 12.41 21.21 1.87
C ALA A 61 13.13 22.01 2.95
N GLN A 62 12.37 22.59 3.87
CA GLN A 62 12.97 23.31 5.00
C GLN A 62 13.76 22.36 5.91
N LEU A 63 13.20 21.20 6.18
CA LEU A 63 13.84 20.24 7.08
C LEU A 63 15.21 19.80 6.59
N VAL A 64 15.34 19.56 5.27
CA VAL A 64 16.59 19.04 4.71
C VAL A 64 17.44 20.09 4.04
N GLY A 65 17.00 21.36 4.04
CA GLY A 65 17.80 22.47 3.51
C GLY A 65 17.85 22.52 1.99
N THR A 66 16.73 22.23 1.33
CA THR A 66 16.67 22.28 -0.13
C THR A 66 15.41 23.03 -0.60
N THR A 67 15.03 22.89 -1.85
CA THR A 67 13.88 23.56 -2.44
C THR A 67 12.75 22.58 -2.73
N ARG A 68 11.53 23.11 -2.87
CA ARG A 68 10.38 22.30 -3.25
C ARG A 68 10.62 21.59 -4.58
N VAL A 69 11.28 22.24 -5.52
CA VAL A 69 11.59 21.66 -6.83
C VAL A 69 12.43 20.40 -6.66
N THR A 70 13.43 20.46 -5.80
CA THR A 70 14.27 19.29 -5.52
C THR A 70 13.46 18.16 -4.86
N ILE A 71 12.61 18.50 -3.91
CA ILE A 71 11.74 17.50 -3.25
C ILE A 71 10.86 16.82 -4.27
N ASN A 72 10.20 17.59 -5.15
CA ASN A 72 9.34 17.01 -6.18
C ASN A 72 10.12 16.10 -7.13
N ALA A 73 11.35 16.48 -7.47
CA ALA A 73 12.21 15.65 -8.32
C ALA A 73 12.55 14.33 -7.63
N TRP A 74 12.82 14.36 -6.33
CA TRP A 74 13.09 13.14 -5.56
C TRP A 74 11.88 12.21 -5.55
N ILE A 75 10.69 12.76 -5.37
CA ILE A 75 9.46 11.95 -5.39
C ILE A 75 9.28 11.33 -6.77
N ALA A 76 9.45 12.11 -7.82
CA ALA A 76 9.27 11.62 -9.19
C ALA A 76 10.24 10.49 -9.53
N LYS A 77 11.45 10.52 -8.97
CA LYS A 77 12.47 9.50 -9.25
C LYS A 77 12.41 8.30 -8.29
N GLY A 78 11.50 8.31 -7.34
CA GLY A 78 11.45 7.25 -6.34
C GLY A 78 12.52 7.37 -5.28
N ARG A 79 13.22 8.50 -5.19
CA ARG A 79 14.24 8.73 -4.16
C ARG A 79 13.60 9.06 -2.82
N ALA A 80 12.44 9.68 -2.84
CA ALA A 80 11.70 10.05 -1.64
C ALA A 80 10.27 9.53 -1.73
N ILE A 81 9.70 9.23 -0.57
CA ILE A 81 8.31 8.77 -0.47
C ILE A 81 7.39 9.98 -0.42
N GLY A 82 6.53 10.12 -1.42
CA GLY A 82 5.52 11.17 -1.44
C GLY A 82 4.15 10.55 -1.65
N LEU A 83 3.21 10.90 -0.78
CA LEU A 83 1.84 10.43 -0.87
C LEU A 83 1.00 11.52 -1.48
N ARG A 84 0.43 11.23 -2.64
CA ARG A 84 -0.31 12.22 -3.40
C ARG A 84 -1.65 12.52 -2.75
N GLN A 85 -1.93 13.81 -2.58
CA GLN A 85 -3.25 14.29 -2.18
C GLN A 85 -3.91 14.97 -3.36
N VAL A 86 -5.22 14.76 -3.51
CA VAL A 86 -5.99 15.48 -4.51
C VAL A 86 -5.95 16.98 -4.15
N LYS A 87 -5.52 17.82 -5.07
CA LYS A 87 -5.52 19.28 -4.96
C LYS A 87 -4.45 19.89 -4.05
N ARG A 88 -3.63 19.07 -3.37
CA ARG A 88 -2.71 19.61 -2.37
C ARG A 88 -1.25 19.18 -2.55
N GLY A 89 -0.93 18.51 -3.64
CA GLY A 89 0.42 18.01 -3.86
C GLY A 89 0.70 16.78 -3.02
N TYR A 90 1.87 16.73 -2.36
CA TYR A 90 2.31 15.53 -1.67
C TYR A 90 2.38 15.74 -0.15
N ARG A 91 2.15 14.64 0.58
CA ARG A 91 2.51 14.55 1.99
C ARG A 91 3.62 13.52 2.12
N MET A 92 4.54 13.74 3.03
CA MET A 92 5.76 12.93 3.13
C MET A 92 5.99 12.53 4.58
N PRO A 93 6.25 11.24 4.86
CA PRO A 93 6.59 10.85 6.23
C PRO A 93 7.94 11.45 6.62
N ARG A 94 7.98 12.10 7.78
CA ARG A 94 9.17 12.77 8.26
C ARG A 94 10.32 11.80 8.51
N TRP A 95 9.99 10.59 8.98
CA TRP A 95 11.00 9.63 9.39
C TRP A 95 11.92 9.19 8.25
N GLN A 96 11.47 9.34 7.00
CA GLN A 96 12.30 8.93 5.86
C GLN A 96 13.59 9.75 5.74
N PHE A 97 13.60 10.94 6.33
CA PHE A 97 14.77 11.81 6.25
C PHE A 97 15.79 11.53 7.34
N GLU A 98 15.53 10.60 8.25
CA GLU A 98 16.53 10.14 9.19
C GLU A 98 17.64 9.42 8.43
N PRO A 99 18.92 9.61 8.82
CA PRO A 99 20.04 9.15 7.98
C PRO A 99 19.98 7.67 7.60
N MET A 100 19.65 6.78 8.55
CA MET A 100 19.61 5.35 8.24
C MET A 100 18.52 5.00 7.24
N LEU A 101 17.36 5.62 7.38
CA LEU A 101 16.24 5.40 6.47
C LEU A 101 16.53 6.00 5.11
N TRP A 102 17.05 7.21 5.10
CA TRP A 102 17.34 7.92 3.84
C TRP A 102 18.35 7.16 3.01
N GLU A 103 19.39 6.62 3.64
CA GLU A 103 20.41 5.83 2.93
C GLU A 103 19.85 4.52 2.38
N ALA A 104 18.94 3.89 3.12
CA ALA A 104 18.41 2.58 2.73
C ALA A 104 17.38 2.66 1.62
N LEU A 105 16.67 3.78 1.49
CA LEU A 105 15.54 3.92 0.56
C LEU A 105 15.84 3.53 -0.89
N PRO A 106 16.94 4.02 -1.50
CA PRO A 106 17.18 3.68 -2.92
C PRO A 106 17.28 2.19 -3.17
N GLN A 107 17.92 1.46 -2.26
CA GLN A 107 18.07 0.02 -2.39
C GLN A 107 16.75 -0.70 -2.25
N ILE A 108 15.90 -0.23 -1.35
CA ILE A 108 14.59 -0.83 -1.12
C ILE A 108 13.68 -0.58 -2.31
N VAL A 109 13.67 0.64 -2.84
CA VAL A 109 12.89 0.97 -4.04
C VAL A 109 13.31 0.09 -5.21
N ALA A 110 14.61 -0.07 -5.42
CA ALA A 110 15.13 -0.92 -6.48
C ALA A 110 14.75 -2.38 -6.26
N ALA A 111 14.85 -2.88 -5.04
CA ALA A 111 14.55 -4.26 -4.70
C ALA A 111 13.06 -4.58 -4.87
N LEU A 112 12.19 -3.68 -4.43
CA LEU A 112 10.73 -3.85 -4.60
C LEU A 112 10.29 -3.70 -6.05
N GLY A 113 11.04 -2.94 -6.84
CA GLY A 113 10.65 -2.66 -8.22
C GLY A 113 9.49 -1.71 -8.36
N VAL A 114 9.16 -0.96 -7.31
CA VAL A 114 8.07 0.02 -7.32
C VAL A 114 8.56 1.32 -6.69
N SER A 115 7.98 2.42 -7.14
CA SER A 115 8.31 3.73 -6.59
C SER A 115 7.07 4.50 -6.14
N GLU A 116 5.91 3.87 -6.22
CA GLU A 116 4.66 4.51 -5.82
C GLU A 116 4.61 4.64 -4.29
N GLY A 117 4.27 5.84 -3.84
CA GLY A 117 4.41 6.21 -2.42
C GLY A 117 3.65 5.33 -1.44
N TRP A 118 2.40 5.00 -1.75
CA TRP A 118 1.61 4.17 -0.85
C TRP A 118 2.14 2.75 -0.75
N ALA A 119 2.64 2.20 -1.88
CA ALA A 119 3.24 0.87 -1.88
C ALA A 119 4.50 0.84 -1.03
N LEU A 120 5.35 1.86 -1.16
CA LEU A 120 6.57 1.98 -0.36
C LEU A 120 6.24 2.13 1.13
N LEU A 121 5.30 3.02 1.44
CA LEU A 121 4.90 3.25 2.82
C LEU A 121 4.32 1.99 3.44
N SER A 122 3.45 1.31 2.70
CA SER A 122 2.83 0.07 3.17
C SER A 122 3.88 -0.98 3.49
N PHE A 123 4.87 -1.17 2.60
CA PHE A 123 5.94 -2.12 2.86
C PHE A 123 6.70 -1.75 4.13
N LEU A 124 7.08 -0.48 4.26
CA LEU A 124 7.96 -0.05 5.35
C LEU A 124 7.26 0.01 6.70
N GLU A 125 5.94 0.14 6.72
CA GLU A 125 5.18 0.26 7.96
C GLU A 125 4.38 -0.99 8.31
N SER A 126 4.53 -2.10 7.59
CA SER A 126 3.82 -3.34 7.88
C SER A 126 4.73 -4.34 8.57
N PRO A 127 4.30 -4.91 9.71
CA PRO A 127 5.13 -5.92 10.39
C PRO A 127 5.43 -7.11 9.49
N GLN A 128 6.64 -7.64 9.62
CA GLN A 128 7.11 -8.78 8.81
C GLN A 128 7.51 -9.93 9.73
N GLY A 129 6.99 -11.12 9.42
CA GLY A 129 7.35 -12.31 10.19
C GLY A 129 8.85 -12.60 10.14
N ALA A 130 9.48 -12.38 8.98
CA ALA A 130 10.91 -12.59 8.81
C ALA A 130 11.76 -11.63 9.67
N LEU A 131 11.16 -10.57 10.18
CA LEU A 131 11.84 -9.61 11.04
C LEU A 131 11.40 -9.75 12.51
N GLY A 132 10.78 -10.89 12.85
CA GLY A 132 10.30 -11.10 14.21
C GLY A 132 9.14 -10.20 14.60
N GLY A 133 8.36 -9.74 13.62
CA GLY A 133 7.23 -8.86 13.86
C GLY A 133 7.55 -7.37 13.78
N LEU A 134 8.81 -7.02 13.56
CA LEU A 134 9.18 -5.62 13.36
C LEU A 134 8.74 -5.18 11.97
N THR A 135 8.44 -3.88 11.84
CA THR A 135 8.28 -3.30 10.52
C THR A 135 9.65 -3.16 9.85
N PRO A 136 9.71 -3.15 8.52
CA PRO A 136 10.98 -2.86 7.83
C PRO A 136 11.61 -1.55 8.29
N ARG A 137 10.81 -0.51 8.52
CA ARG A 137 11.31 0.74 9.06
C ARG A 137 12.03 0.53 10.39
N GLN A 138 11.40 -0.17 11.32
CA GLN A 138 12.00 -0.44 12.63
C GLN A 138 13.29 -1.24 12.50
N ALA A 139 13.30 -2.23 11.60
CA ALA A 139 14.49 -3.05 11.38
C ALA A 139 15.65 -2.21 10.83
N ILE A 140 15.38 -1.29 9.93
CA ILE A 140 16.40 -0.39 9.39
C ILE A 140 16.96 0.48 10.51
N GLU A 141 16.09 0.99 11.37
CA GLU A 141 16.51 1.80 12.52
C GLU A 141 17.43 1.02 13.47
N GLN A 142 17.30 -0.30 13.47
CA GLN A 142 18.17 -1.17 14.26
C GLN A 142 19.40 -1.68 13.51
N GLY A 143 19.69 -1.10 12.33
CA GLY A 143 20.84 -1.47 11.54
C GLY A 143 20.68 -2.70 10.68
N ARG A 144 19.44 -3.14 10.43
CA ARG A 144 19.16 -4.36 9.66
C ARG A 144 18.72 -4.08 8.23
N ALA A 145 19.25 -3.03 7.62
CA ALA A 145 18.85 -2.60 6.27
C ALA A 145 19.07 -3.70 5.21
N ALA A 146 20.18 -4.46 5.32
CA ALA A 146 20.47 -5.53 4.36
C ALA A 146 19.40 -6.62 4.40
N GLN A 147 18.92 -6.96 5.59
CA GLN A 147 17.87 -7.95 5.74
C GLN A 147 16.55 -7.45 5.15
N VAL A 148 16.24 -6.17 5.34
CA VAL A 148 15.05 -5.56 4.75
C VAL A 148 15.14 -5.57 3.23
N THR A 149 16.30 -5.24 2.67
CA THR A 149 16.50 -5.28 1.22
C THR A 149 16.26 -6.68 0.66
N ALA A 150 16.74 -7.71 1.36
CA ALA A 150 16.52 -9.10 0.93
C ALA A 150 15.03 -9.44 0.92
N ILE A 151 14.28 -9.00 1.93
CA ILE A 151 12.83 -9.21 1.97
C ILE A 151 12.16 -8.48 0.81
N ALA A 152 12.58 -7.24 0.55
CA ALA A 152 12.04 -6.45 -0.55
C ALA A 152 12.27 -7.13 -1.90
N GLU A 153 13.43 -7.74 -2.08
CA GLU A 153 13.73 -8.50 -3.31
C GLU A 153 12.78 -9.66 -3.49
N GLN A 154 12.45 -10.36 -2.41
CA GLN A 154 11.51 -11.48 -2.50
C GLN A 154 10.10 -11.00 -2.84
N GLU A 155 9.68 -9.87 -2.30
CA GLU A 155 8.35 -9.33 -2.61
C GLU A 155 8.27 -8.73 -4.00
N GLY A 156 9.39 -8.23 -4.51
CA GLY A 156 9.43 -7.63 -5.84
C GLY A 156 9.43 -8.64 -6.98
N HIS A 157 9.56 -9.91 -6.68
CA HIS A 157 9.57 -10.99 -7.66
C HIS A 157 8.42 -11.95 -7.38
#